data_4bef226b92f5f53f87a1a071b354d6b2
#
_entry.id   4bef226b92f5f53f87a1a071b354d6b2
#
_cell.length_a   1.000
_cell.length_b   1.000
_cell.length_c   1.000
_cell.angle_alpha   90.00
_cell.angle_beta   90.00
_cell.angle_gamma   90.00
#
_symmetry.space_group_name_H-M   'P 1'
#
loop_
_entity.id
_entity.type
_entity.pdbx_description
1 polymer ?
#
loop_
_entity_poly.entity_id
_entity_poly.type
_entity_poly.pdbx_seq_one_letter_code
_entity_poly.pdbx_strand_id
1 'polypeptide(L)'
;TAFSFSPNEYISIHYKLFQGIYKHAGKIRNYNITKKEWVLNGATVMYGSASELRATLEYDFSQEKDFSYKGLSMDEIIHHLAVFISRLWQIHIFGEGNTRTTAVFFIKYLRKLGFSATNDIFAENAWYFRNALVRANYTNLQKGIYETTEYLEVFLRNLLLNEQNELQNRNLHISGLLNEVKVDIEDAKVDIQQTKVDIENVFSAKSNEFSVKTRVHIRRLFEEFGFDGIFGRS
;
A
#
# COMPACT_ATOMS: atom_id res chain seq x y z
N THR A 1 11.93 -16.61 -10.55
CA THR A 1 11.20 -16.29 -11.80
C THR A 1 11.28 -14.79 -12.04
N ALA A 2 11.58 -14.38 -13.28
CA ALA A 2 11.63 -12.96 -13.63
C ALA A 2 10.25 -12.31 -13.42
N PHE A 3 10.25 -11.03 -13.01
CA PHE A 3 9.02 -10.25 -12.81
C PHE A 3 8.26 -10.09 -14.13
N SER A 4 6.96 -10.39 -14.09
CA SER A 4 6.02 -10.18 -15.20
C SER A 4 5.04 -9.08 -14.84
N PHE A 5 4.92 -8.04 -15.67
CA PHE A 5 3.88 -7.02 -15.47
C PHE A 5 2.53 -7.59 -15.89
N SER A 6 1.79 -8.13 -14.93
CA SER A 6 0.49 -8.77 -15.17
C SER A 6 -0.38 -8.85 -13.92
N PRO A 7 -1.71 -8.93 -14.06
CA PRO A 7 -2.62 -9.19 -12.94
C PRO A 7 -2.27 -10.46 -12.14
N ASN A 8 -1.83 -11.51 -12.84
CA ASN A 8 -1.47 -12.76 -12.20
C ASN A 8 -0.20 -12.64 -11.34
N GLU A 9 0.78 -11.82 -11.75
CA GLU A 9 1.96 -11.54 -10.92
C GLU A 9 1.56 -10.77 -9.66
N TYR A 10 0.66 -9.79 -9.76
CA TYR A 10 0.13 -9.06 -8.61
C TYR A 10 -0.52 -10.01 -7.60
N ILE A 11 -1.35 -10.94 -8.07
CA ILE A 11 -1.98 -11.98 -7.25
C ILE A 11 -0.95 -12.95 -6.67
N SER A 12 0.05 -13.34 -7.46
CA SER A 12 1.14 -14.22 -7.03
C SER A 12 1.99 -13.60 -5.92
N ILE A 13 2.26 -12.29 -5.99
CA ILE A 13 2.96 -11.55 -4.94
C ILE A 13 2.16 -11.63 -3.63
N HIS A 14 0.84 -11.36 -3.66
CA HIS A 14 0.00 -11.52 -2.47
C HIS A 14 0.06 -12.95 -1.90
N TYR A 15 -0.05 -13.96 -2.77
CA TYR A 15 0.06 -15.35 -2.34
C TYR A 15 1.40 -15.60 -1.63
N LYS A 16 2.52 -15.20 -2.23
CA LYS A 16 3.86 -15.40 -1.68
C LYS A 16 4.08 -14.69 -0.35
N LEU A 17 3.55 -13.47 -0.21
CA LEU A 17 3.66 -12.69 1.02
C LEU A 17 2.84 -13.29 2.18
N PHE A 18 1.70 -13.90 1.89
CA PHE A 18 0.70 -14.25 2.90
C PHE A 18 0.36 -15.73 2.98
N GLN A 19 1.01 -16.60 2.17
CA GLN A 19 0.85 -18.04 2.31
C GLN A 19 1.26 -18.49 3.72
N GLY A 20 0.41 -19.30 4.35
CA GLY A 20 0.63 -19.72 5.73
C GLY A 20 0.19 -18.70 6.79
N ILE A 21 -0.11 -17.45 6.40
CA ILE A 21 -0.65 -16.40 7.29
C ILE A 21 -2.15 -16.28 7.09
N TYR A 22 -2.60 -16.13 5.85
CA TYR A 22 -4.02 -16.01 5.53
C TYR A 22 -4.51 -17.22 4.74
N LYS A 23 -5.65 -17.80 5.13
CA LYS A 23 -6.32 -18.89 4.37
C LYS A 23 -6.72 -18.46 2.96
N HIS A 24 -6.88 -17.16 2.74
CA HIS A 24 -7.25 -16.53 1.45
C HIS A 24 -6.05 -15.92 0.72
N ALA A 25 -4.81 -16.28 1.06
CA ALA A 25 -3.64 -15.80 0.35
C ALA A 25 -3.75 -16.05 -1.16
N GLY A 26 -3.57 -15.00 -1.98
CA GLY A 26 -3.70 -15.06 -3.43
C GLY A 26 -5.15 -15.18 -3.95
N LYS A 27 -6.17 -15.11 -3.09
CA LYS A 27 -7.57 -15.19 -3.51
C LYS A 27 -8.21 -13.80 -3.57
N ILE A 28 -8.83 -13.50 -4.69
CA ILE A 28 -9.65 -12.30 -4.85
C ILE A 28 -10.86 -12.42 -3.93
N ARG A 29 -11.19 -11.35 -3.20
CA ARG A 29 -12.39 -11.30 -2.34
C ARG A 29 -13.67 -11.38 -3.18
N ASN A 30 -14.72 -11.92 -2.60
CA ASN A 30 -16.05 -12.02 -3.19
C ASN A 30 -17.12 -11.23 -2.41
N TYR A 31 -16.70 -10.26 -1.61
CA TYR A 31 -17.56 -9.39 -0.81
C TYR A 31 -17.06 -7.95 -0.86
N ASN A 32 -17.98 -6.99 -0.68
CA ASN A 32 -17.64 -5.58 -0.60
C ASN A 32 -17.03 -5.27 0.77
N ILE A 33 -16.12 -4.30 0.80
CA ILE A 33 -15.42 -3.89 2.01
C ILE A 33 -15.60 -2.39 2.27
N THR A 34 -15.55 -2.04 3.53
CA THR A 34 -15.52 -0.68 4.03
C THR A 34 -14.49 -0.62 5.14
N LYS A 35 -13.62 0.39 5.11
CA LYS A 35 -12.58 0.59 6.13
C LYS A 35 -12.65 2.03 6.62
N LYS A 36 -12.62 2.21 7.93
CA LYS A 36 -12.46 3.54 8.52
C LYS A 36 -11.02 3.99 8.37
N GLU A 37 -10.82 5.16 7.77
CA GLU A 37 -9.49 5.70 7.52
C GLU A 37 -9.24 6.90 8.46
N TRP A 38 -8.17 6.82 9.25
CA TRP A 38 -7.78 7.88 10.16
C TRP A 38 -7.62 9.23 9.43
N VAL A 39 -6.89 9.24 8.33
CA VAL A 39 -6.61 10.43 7.51
C VAL A 39 -7.89 11.09 6.96
N LEU A 40 -8.99 10.35 6.91
CA LEU A 40 -10.32 10.80 6.49
C LEU A 40 -11.28 11.04 7.67
N ASN A 41 -10.75 11.16 8.89
CA ASN A 41 -11.56 11.34 10.09
C ASN A 41 -12.63 10.23 10.25
N GLY A 42 -12.24 8.98 9.99
CA GLY A 42 -13.13 7.81 10.08
C GLY A 42 -14.02 7.55 8.87
N ALA A 43 -13.95 8.39 7.80
CA ALA A 43 -14.61 8.08 6.55
C ALA A 43 -13.86 6.97 5.78
N THR A 44 -14.48 6.45 4.72
CA THR A 44 -13.95 5.35 3.91
C THR A 44 -13.66 5.80 2.48
N VAL A 45 -12.69 5.18 1.84
CA VAL A 45 -12.53 5.21 0.38
C VAL A 45 -13.59 4.31 -0.25
N MET A 46 -14.03 4.66 -1.43
CA MET A 46 -14.87 3.78 -2.26
C MET A 46 -13.99 2.75 -2.95
N TYR A 47 -13.97 1.53 -2.43
CA TYR A 47 -13.21 0.42 -3.00
C TYR A 47 -13.97 -0.25 -4.14
N GLY A 48 -13.24 -1.01 -4.97
CA GLY A 48 -13.82 -1.75 -6.09
C GLY A 48 -14.96 -2.68 -5.67
N SER A 49 -16.01 -2.77 -6.51
CA SER A 49 -17.11 -3.71 -6.30
C SER A 49 -16.63 -5.15 -6.42
N ALA A 50 -17.10 -6.02 -5.53
CA ALA A 50 -16.71 -7.45 -5.53
C ALA A 50 -17.00 -8.16 -6.83
N SER A 51 -18.04 -7.76 -7.57
CA SER A 51 -18.40 -8.32 -8.88
C SER A 51 -17.45 -7.91 -10.01
N GLU A 52 -16.71 -6.80 -9.86
CA GLU A 52 -15.94 -6.17 -10.95
C GLU A 52 -14.42 -6.26 -10.74
N LEU A 53 -13.96 -6.78 -9.59
CA LEU A 53 -12.54 -6.68 -9.17
C LEU A 53 -11.57 -7.22 -10.22
N ARG A 54 -11.86 -8.36 -10.80
CA ARG A 54 -10.99 -8.99 -11.79
C ARG A 54 -10.96 -8.19 -13.09
N ALA A 55 -12.12 -7.76 -13.57
CA ALA A 55 -12.25 -6.97 -14.79
C ALA A 55 -11.56 -5.61 -14.63
N THR A 56 -11.77 -4.93 -13.50
CA THR A 56 -11.11 -3.64 -13.20
C THR A 56 -9.60 -3.78 -13.13
N LEU A 57 -9.10 -4.84 -12.48
CA LEU A 57 -7.67 -5.12 -12.43
C LEU A 57 -7.07 -5.33 -13.82
N GLU A 58 -7.71 -6.15 -14.64
CA GLU A 58 -7.26 -6.42 -16.01
C GLU A 58 -7.27 -5.15 -16.87
N TYR A 59 -8.29 -4.31 -16.70
CA TYR A 59 -8.39 -3.03 -17.39
C TYR A 59 -7.25 -2.10 -17.02
N ASP A 60 -6.98 -1.87 -15.72
CA ASP A 60 -5.91 -0.96 -15.28
C ASP A 60 -4.53 -1.45 -15.75
N PHE A 61 -4.29 -2.76 -15.71
CA PHE A 61 -3.05 -3.33 -16.25
C PHE A 61 -2.93 -3.16 -17.76
N SER A 62 -4.03 -3.24 -18.50
CA SER A 62 -4.03 -3.01 -19.96
C SER A 62 -3.70 -1.55 -20.26
N GLN A 63 -4.36 -0.61 -19.58
CA GLN A 63 -4.11 0.83 -19.76
C GLN A 63 -2.64 1.18 -19.50
N GLU A 64 -2.09 0.69 -18.39
CA GLU A 64 -0.68 0.95 -18.04
C GLU A 64 0.30 0.29 -19.01
N LYS A 65 -0.03 -0.90 -19.52
CA LYS A 65 0.80 -1.58 -20.53
C LYS A 65 0.88 -0.82 -21.84
N ASP A 66 -0.21 -0.16 -22.22
CA ASP A 66 -0.31 0.61 -23.47
C ASP A 66 0.23 2.05 -23.31
N PHE A 67 0.52 2.47 -22.08
CA PHE A 67 1.06 3.79 -21.79
C PHE A 67 2.52 3.90 -22.20
N SER A 68 2.89 5.04 -22.80
CA SER A 68 4.25 5.32 -23.25
C SER A 68 4.93 6.37 -22.37
N TYR A 69 5.99 6.00 -21.72
CA TYR A 69 6.86 6.90 -20.95
C TYR A 69 7.84 7.71 -21.80
N LYS A 70 7.89 7.46 -23.13
CA LYS A 70 8.85 8.08 -24.05
C LYS A 70 8.57 9.58 -24.16
N GLY A 71 9.59 10.39 -23.89
CA GLY A 71 9.55 11.84 -24.05
C GLY A 71 8.92 12.60 -22.88
N LEU A 72 8.48 11.89 -21.83
CA LEU A 72 7.96 12.53 -20.63
C LEU A 72 9.09 13.04 -19.73
N SER A 73 8.84 14.17 -19.07
CA SER A 73 9.65 14.66 -17.95
C SER A 73 9.51 13.76 -16.73
N MET A 74 10.42 13.87 -15.77
CA MET A 74 10.32 13.12 -14.50
C MET A 74 9.08 13.51 -13.70
N ASP A 75 8.63 14.76 -13.74
CA ASP A 75 7.41 15.18 -13.06
C ASP A 75 6.16 14.52 -13.67
N GLU A 76 6.08 14.44 -14.99
CA GLU A 76 5.00 13.73 -15.69
C GLU A 76 5.02 12.23 -15.40
N ILE A 77 6.21 11.62 -15.34
CA ILE A 77 6.39 10.21 -14.97
C ILE A 77 5.93 9.96 -13.54
N ILE A 78 6.36 10.79 -12.59
CA ILE A 78 5.99 10.68 -11.17
C ILE A 78 4.48 10.84 -11.01
N HIS A 79 3.88 11.83 -11.66
CA HIS A 79 2.44 12.03 -11.61
C HIS A 79 1.68 10.81 -12.17
N HIS A 80 2.07 10.31 -13.34
CA HIS A 80 1.45 9.13 -13.93
C HIS A 80 1.58 7.90 -13.03
N LEU A 81 2.77 7.65 -12.49
CA LEU A 81 3.01 6.54 -11.57
C LEU A 81 2.18 6.66 -10.28
N ALA A 82 2.03 7.87 -9.74
CA ALA A 82 1.18 8.13 -8.58
C ALA A 82 -0.29 7.82 -8.87
N VAL A 83 -0.80 8.24 -10.03
CA VAL A 83 -2.16 7.93 -10.49
C VAL A 83 -2.34 6.42 -10.66
N PHE A 84 -1.44 5.76 -11.38
CA PHE A 84 -1.52 4.31 -11.63
C PHE A 84 -1.54 3.51 -10.32
N ILE A 85 -0.59 3.76 -9.43
CA ILE A 85 -0.48 2.96 -8.19
C ILE A 85 -1.64 3.23 -7.23
N SER A 86 -2.19 4.45 -7.21
CA SER A 86 -3.35 4.78 -6.39
C SER A 86 -4.60 4.05 -6.86
N ARG A 87 -4.84 3.98 -8.16
CA ARG A 87 -5.96 3.25 -8.76
C ARG A 87 -5.84 1.76 -8.53
N LEU A 88 -4.66 1.19 -8.76
CA LEU A 88 -4.39 -0.23 -8.49
C LEU A 88 -4.68 -0.58 -7.03
N TRP A 89 -4.26 0.26 -6.09
CA TRP A 89 -4.56 0.05 -4.67
C TRP A 89 -6.05 0.18 -4.36
N GLN A 90 -6.77 1.13 -5.00
CA GLN A 90 -8.19 1.39 -4.77
C GLN A 90 -9.07 0.18 -5.14
N ILE A 91 -8.69 -0.61 -6.13
CA ILE A 91 -9.43 -1.85 -6.47
C ILE A 91 -9.56 -2.73 -5.22
N HIS A 92 -8.50 -2.79 -4.40
CA HIS A 92 -8.49 -3.51 -3.13
C HIS A 92 -8.97 -4.94 -3.25
N ILE A 93 -8.35 -5.69 -4.17
CA ILE A 93 -8.85 -7.00 -4.61
C ILE A 93 -8.78 -8.09 -3.55
N PHE A 94 -7.97 -7.91 -2.51
CA PHE A 94 -7.82 -8.89 -1.42
C PHE A 94 -8.60 -8.46 -0.18
N GLY A 95 -8.96 -9.42 0.67
CA GLY A 95 -9.55 -9.14 1.98
C GLY A 95 -8.63 -8.35 2.89
N GLU A 96 -7.34 -8.72 2.91
CA GLU A 96 -6.27 -8.07 3.66
C GLU A 96 -4.97 -8.02 2.86
N GLY A 97 -3.98 -7.23 3.30
CA GLY A 97 -2.64 -7.20 2.71
C GLY A 97 -2.49 -6.37 1.43
N ASN A 98 -3.53 -5.63 1.01
CA ASN A 98 -3.50 -4.87 -0.25
C ASN A 98 -2.35 -3.86 -0.31
N THR A 99 -2.13 -3.04 0.72
CA THR A 99 -1.07 -2.01 0.70
C THR A 99 0.32 -2.63 0.55
N ARG A 100 0.61 -3.71 1.29
CA ARG A 100 1.91 -4.41 1.20
C ARG A 100 2.11 -5.04 -0.17
N THR A 101 1.09 -5.70 -0.70
CA THR A 101 1.14 -6.28 -2.06
C THR A 101 1.39 -5.20 -3.11
N THR A 102 0.68 -4.07 -2.99
CA THR A 102 0.85 -2.93 -3.89
C THR A 102 2.26 -2.36 -3.83
N ALA A 103 2.83 -2.18 -2.63
CA ALA A 103 4.20 -1.70 -2.46
C ALA A 103 5.23 -2.64 -3.11
N VAL A 104 5.15 -3.95 -2.82
CA VAL A 104 6.07 -4.94 -3.41
C VAL A 104 5.97 -5.00 -4.93
N PHE A 105 4.74 -5.03 -5.45
CA PHE A 105 4.51 -5.00 -6.88
C PHE A 105 5.10 -3.74 -7.51
N PHE A 106 4.87 -2.59 -6.89
CA PHE A 106 5.32 -1.31 -7.40
C PHE A 106 6.85 -1.18 -7.44
N ILE A 107 7.54 -1.62 -6.38
CA ILE A 107 9.02 -1.69 -6.39
C ILE A 107 9.53 -2.53 -7.57
N LYS A 108 8.93 -3.71 -7.79
CA LYS A 108 9.32 -4.58 -8.91
C LYS A 108 9.01 -3.93 -10.27
N TYR A 109 7.90 -3.23 -10.38
CA TYR A 109 7.52 -2.51 -11.59
C TYR A 109 8.48 -1.36 -11.87
N LEU A 110 8.80 -0.53 -10.88
CA LEU A 110 9.78 0.55 -11.01
C LEU A 110 11.14 0.03 -11.46
N ARG A 111 11.61 -1.09 -10.91
CA ARG A 111 12.86 -1.74 -11.34
C ARG A 111 12.77 -2.22 -12.79
N LYS A 112 11.63 -2.71 -13.24
CA LYS A 112 11.40 -3.08 -14.65
C LYS A 112 11.45 -1.87 -15.57
N LEU A 113 11.01 -0.70 -15.10
CA LEU A 113 11.11 0.57 -15.83
C LEU A 113 12.53 1.17 -15.82
N GLY A 114 13.48 0.55 -15.10
CA GLY A 114 14.88 0.98 -15.00
C GLY A 114 15.20 1.87 -13.81
N PHE A 115 14.27 2.09 -12.89
CA PHE A 115 14.52 2.86 -11.68
C PHE A 115 15.21 2.03 -10.59
N SER A 116 16.08 2.68 -9.80
CA SER A 116 16.71 2.08 -8.62
C SER A 116 15.79 2.22 -7.40
N ALA A 117 14.71 1.44 -7.35
CA ALA A 117 13.78 1.47 -6.23
C ALA A 117 14.16 0.44 -5.17
N THR A 118 14.30 0.90 -3.91
CA THR A 118 14.52 0.07 -2.73
C THR A 118 13.30 0.01 -1.84
N ASN A 119 13.33 -0.85 -0.82
CA ASN A 119 12.23 -0.95 0.14
C ASN A 119 12.35 0.05 1.30
N ASP A 120 13.50 0.67 1.50
CA ASP A 120 13.81 1.41 2.73
C ASP A 120 12.80 2.51 3.02
N ILE A 121 12.52 3.36 2.04
CA ILE A 121 11.54 4.44 2.20
C ILE A 121 10.11 3.91 2.49
N PHE A 122 9.74 2.76 1.91
CA PHE A 122 8.45 2.13 2.19
C PHE A 122 8.37 1.57 3.61
N ALA A 123 9.44 0.97 4.10
CA ALA A 123 9.54 0.44 5.46
C ALA A 123 9.49 1.57 6.50
N GLU A 124 10.26 2.64 6.27
CA GLU A 124 10.33 3.80 7.16
C GLU A 124 9.04 4.62 7.17
N ASN A 125 8.35 4.71 6.03
CA ASN A 125 7.19 5.58 5.83
C ASN A 125 5.93 4.81 5.39
N ALA A 126 5.75 3.58 5.87
CA ALA A 126 4.64 2.70 5.47
C ALA A 126 3.27 3.34 5.74
N TRP A 127 3.12 4.03 6.86
CA TRP A 127 1.89 4.73 7.24
C TRP A 127 1.63 5.95 6.33
N TYR A 128 2.67 6.72 6.02
CA TYR A 128 2.56 7.83 5.07
C TYR A 128 2.13 7.34 3.69
N PHE A 129 2.81 6.32 3.16
CA PHE A 129 2.48 5.73 1.85
C PHE A 129 1.01 5.27 1.80
N ARG A 130 0.54 4.56 2.84
CA ARG A 130 -0.85 4.14 2.93
C ARG A 130 -1.82 5.33 2.95
N ASN A 131 -1.56 6.33 3.78
CA ASN A 131 -2.41 7.51 3.88
C ASN A 131 -2.42 8.34 2.58
N ALA A 132 -1.29 8.40 1.87
CA ALA A 132 -1.21 9.04 0.56
C ALA A 132 -2.07 8.32 -0.49
N LEU A 133 -2.09 6.98 -0.49
CA LEU A 133 -3.01 6.19 -1.31
C LEU A 133 -4.48 6.47 -0.99
N VAL A 134 -4.81 6.59 0.29
CA VAL A 134 -6.18 6.95 0.74
C VAL A 134 -6.56 8.33 0.23
N ARG A 135 -5.67 9.33 0.38
CA ARG A 135 -5.91 10.72 -0.06
C ARG A 135 -6.07 10.83 -1.58
N ALA A 136 -5.37 10.01 -2.33
CA ALA A 136 -5.47 9.97 -3.80
C ALA A 136 -6.81 9.39 -4.31
N ASN A 137 -7.64 8.82 -3.42
CA ASN A 137 -8.87 8.12 -3.79
C ASN A 137 -10.09 8.58 -2.97
N TYR A 138 -10.04 9.79 -2.39
CA TYR A 138 -11.16 10.30 -1.59
C TYR A 138 -11.58 11.70 -2.00
N THR A 139 -12.85 11.83 -2.37
CA THR A 139 -13.52 13.09 -2.64
C THR A 139 -14.77 13.24 -1.78
N ASN A 140 -14.95 14.41 -1.17
CA ASN A 140 -16.17 14.81 -0.48
C ASN A 140 -16.51 16.27 -0.82
N LEU A 141 -17.35 16.46 -1.84
CA LEU A 141 -17.69 17.78 -2.36
C LEU A 141 -18.39 18.67 -1.32
N GLN A 142 -19.20 18.08 -0.44
CA GLN A 142 -19.89 18.84 0.61
C GLN A 142 -18.92 19.47 1.62
N LYS A 143 -17.76 18.86 1.81
CA LYS A 143 -16.69 19.34 2.70
C LYS A 143 -15.59 20.08 1.94
N GLY A 144 -15.70 20.25 0.61
CA GLY A 144 -14.65 20.85 -0.22
C GLY A 144 -13.37 20.02 -0.26
N ILE A 145 -13.46 18.69 -0.07
CA ILE A 145 -12.32 17.79 -0.08
C ILE A 145 -12.27 17.11 -1.44
N TYR A 146 -11.11 17.18 -2.08
CA TYR A 146 -10.84 16.56 -3.38
C TYR A 146 -9.74 15.50 -3.23
N GLU A 147 -9.81 14.48 -4.08
CA GLU A 147 -8.71 13.53 -4.24
C GLU A 147 -7.45 14.27 -4.72
N THR A 148 -6.28 13.83 -4.25
CA THR A 148 -5.01 14.41 -4.66
C THR A 148 -3.90 13.36 -4.63
N THR A 149 -3.07 13.33 -5.66
CA THR A 149 -1.87 12.50 -5.75
C THR A 149 -0.62 13.18 -5.20
N GLU A 150 -0.70 14.47 -4.82
CA GLU A 150 0.46 15.27 -4.38
C GLU A 150 1.30 14.57 -3.29
N TYR A 151 0.65 13.94 -2.31
CA TYR A 151 1.36 13.23 -1.24
C TYR A 151 2.10 11.99 -1.74
N LEU A 152 1.52 11.27 -2.71
CA LEU A 152 2.21 10.17 -3.38
C LEU A 152 3.36 10.68 -4.25
N GLU A 153 3.18 11.79 -4.93
CA GLU A 153 4.22 12.41 -5.77
C GLU A 153 5.41 12.84 -4.90
N VAL A 154 5.17 13.45 -3.74
CA VAL A 154 6.24 13.78 -2.78
C VAL A 154 7.00 12.53 -2.31
N PHE A 155 6.27 11.44 -2.00
CA PHE A 155 6.89 10.16 -1.66
C PHE A 155 7.73 9.60 -2.81
N LEU A 156 7.21 9.66 -4.05
CA LEU A 156 7.91 9.18 -5.23
C LEU A 156 9.12 10.04 -5.60
N ARG A 157 9.09 11.34 -5.36
CA ARG A 157 10.25 12.23 -5.54
C ARG A 157 11.39 11.83 -4.61
N ASN A 158 11.09 11.52 -3.35
CA ASN A 158 12.11 11.00 -2.43
C ASN A 158 12.67 9.65 -2.92
N LEU A 159 11.79 8.75 -3.39
CA LEU A 159 12.19 7.41 -3.85
C LEU A 159 13.02 7.45 -5.14
N LEU A 160 12.61 8.24 -6.14
CA LEU A 160 13.14 8.18 -7.50
C LEU A 160 14.19 9.25 -7.79
N LEU A 161 14.12 10.40 -7.11
CA LEU A 161 15.01 11.53 -7.28
C LEU A 161 15.95 11.74 -6.09
N ASN A 162 15.84 10.91 -5.04
CA ASN A 162 16.58 11.05 -3.78
C ASN A 162 16.38 12.42 -3.11
N GLU A 163 15.24 13.04 -3.31
CA GLU A 163 14.86 14.24 -2.57
C GLU A 163 14.63 13.90 -1.09
N GLN A 164 14.74 14.91 -0.22
CA GLN A 164 14.61 14.75 1.23
C GLN A 164 13.38 15.50 1.74
N ASN A 165 12.24 15.34 1.04
CA ASN A 165 10.99 15.94 1.47
C ASN A 165 10.52 15.29 2.76
N GLU A 166 10.01 16.10 3.68
CA GLU A 166 9.46 15.61 4.94
C GLU A 166 8.11 14.92 4.72
N LEU A 167 8.00 13.65 5.17
CA LEU A 167 6.80 12.82 5.02
C LEU A 167 5.99 12.80 6.32
N GLN A 168 5.17 13.83 6.53
CA GLN A 168 4.39 14.00 7.76
C GLN A 168 2.94 13.59 7.58
N ASN A 169 2.49 12.55 8.29
CA ASN A 169 1.11 12.05 8.22
C ASN A 169 0.04 13.10 8.56
N ARG A 170 0.33 14.01 9.50
CA ARG A 170 -0.59 15.09 9.87
C ARG A 170 -1.00 15.99 8.69
N ASN A 171 -0.10 16.17 7.71
CA ASN A 171 -0.39 17.01 6.54
C ASN A 171 -1.39 16.37 5.58
N LEU A 172 -1.60 15.06 5.68
CA LEU A 172 -2.54 14.30 4.84
C LEU A 172 -3.95 14.30 5.44
N HIS A 173 -4.09 14.60 6.73
CA HIS A 173 -5.37 14.52 7.42
C HIS A 173 -6.34 15.59 6.91
N ILE A 174 -7.59 15.19 6.57
CA ILE A 174 -8.58 16.07 5.93
C ILE A 174 -9.09 17.21 6.82
N SER A 175 -8.95 17.11 8.11
CA SER A 175 -9.43 18.17 9.00
C SER A 175 -8.57 19.43 8.99
N GLY A 176 -7.48 19.52 8.17
CA GLY A 176 -6.70 20.75 7.85
C GLY A 176 -6.43 21.74 8.98
N LEU A 177 -7.15 21.59 10.08
CA LEU A 177 -7.20 22.44 11.26
C LEU A 177 -6.36 21.90 12.42
N LEU A 178 -5.50 20.91 12.17
CA LEU A 178 -4.64 20.36 13.23
C LEU A 178 -3.51 21.30 13.66
N ASN A 179 -3.58 22.57 13.28
CA ASN A 179 -2.70 23.57 13.88
C ASN A 179 -3.09 23.94 15.33
N GLU A 180 -4.24 23.50 15.84
CA GLU A 180 -4.69 23.87 17.19
C GLU A 180 -5.25 22.72 18.06
N VAL A 181 -5.47 21.54 17.51
CA VAL A 181 -5.94 20.42 18.32
C VAL A 181 -4.74 19.52 18.60
N LYS A 182 -4.41 19.38 19.88
CA LYS A 182 -3.62 18.23 20.35
C LYS A 182 -4.32 16.99 19.84
N VAL A 183 -3.87 16.47 18.68
CA VAL A 183 -4.29 15.15 18.22
C VAL A 183 -3.96 14.22 19.36
N ASP A 184 -4.97 13.59 19.89
CA ASP A 184 -4.75 12.54 20.86
C ASP A 184 -3.85 11.50 20.20
N ILE A 185 -2.55 11.66 20.45
CA ILE A 185 -1.51 10.69 20.12
C ILE A 185 -1.90 9.32 20.67
N GLU A 186 -2.81 9.31 21.63
CA GLU A 186 -3.42 8.15 22.24
C GLU A 186 -4.28 7.35 21.23
N ASP A 187 -5.09 7.98 20.40
CA ASP A 187 -5.95 7.27 19.41
C ASP A 187 -5.12 6.69 18.26
N ALA A 188 -4.08 7.40 17.79
CA ALA A 188 -3.14 6.86 16.81
C ALA A 188 -2.28 5.72 17.41
N LYS A 189 -1.92 5.79 18.70
CA LYS A 189 -1.26 4.72 19.44
C LYS A 189 -2.19 3.53 19.64
N VAL A 190 -3.48 3.75 19.88
CA VAL A 190 -4.48 2.68 20.02
C VAL A 190 -4.62 1.91 18.70
N ASP A 191 -4.71 2.57 17.54
CA ASP A 191 -4.79 1.88 16.24
C ASP A 191 -3.50 1.12 15.90
N ILE A 192 -2.33 1.70 16.20
CA ILE A 192 -1.03 1.03 16.03
C ILE A 192 -0.90 -0.12 17.03
N GLN A 193 -1.34 0.09 18.28
CA GLN A 193 -1.32 -0.93 19.31
C GLN A 193 -2.35 -2.03 19.03
N GLN A 194 -3.54 -1.70 18.53
CA GLN A 194 -4.54 -2.67 18.09
C GLN A 194 -4.04 -3.48 16.88
N THR A 195 -3.42 -2.84 15.92
CA THR A 195 -2.80 -3.53 14.78
C THR A 195 -1.64 -4.45 15.23
N LYS A 196 -0.83 -4.00 16.23
CA LYS A 196 0.20 -4.86 16.85
C LYS A 196 -0.42 -6.02 17.61
N VAL A 197 -1.45 -5.78 18.41
CA VAL A 197 -2.18 -6.80 19.15
C VAL A 197 -2.87 -7.78 18.22
N ASP A 198 -3.45 -7.32 17.12
CA ASP A 198 -4.07 -8.18 16.10
C ASP A 198 -3.00 -9.03 15.38
N ILE A 199 -1.85 -8.44 15.08
CA ILE A 199 -0.71 -9.16 14.54
C ILE A 199 -0.16 -10.16 15.58
N GLU A 200 0.02 -9.75 16.84
CA GLU A 200 0.50 -10.60 17.92
C GLU A 200 -0.52 -11.71 18.29
N ASN A 201 -1.82 -11.42 18.27
CA ASN A 201 -2.88 -12.41 18.49
C ASN A 201 -2.94 -13.41 17.33
N VAL A 202 -2.80 -12.96 16.09
CA VAL A 202 -2.67 -13.84 14.93
C VAL A 202 -1.39 -14.69 15.02
N PHE A 203 -0.29 -14.12 15.52
CA PHE A 203 0.95 -14.87 15.76
C PHE A 203 0.83 -15.79 16.98
N SER A 204 0.19 -15.37 18.09
CA SER A 204 0.05 -16.16 19.31
C SER A 204 -0.99 -17.27 19.18
N ALA A 205 -2.15 -17.01 18.57
CA ALA A 205 -3.14 -18.05 18.28
C ALA A 205 -2.61 -19.14 17.36
N LYS A 206 -1.56 -18.82 16.58
CA LYS A 206 -0.91 -19.76 15.66
C LYS A 206 0.47 -20.21 16.11
N SER A 207 1.06 -19.64 17.16
CA SER A 207 2.38 -20.08 17.67
C SER A 207 2.32 -21.50 18.23
N ASN A 208 1.17 -22.00 18.61
CA ASN A 208 0.95 -23.40 18.97
C ASN A 208 0.82 -24.34 17.75
N GLU A 209 0.62 -23.82 16.53
CA GLU A 209 0.52 -24.59 15.28
C GLU A 209 1.70 -24.38 14.29
N PHE A 210 2.50 -23.33 14.49
CA PHE A 210 3.56 -22.99 13.54
C PHE A 210 4.94 -23.44 14.03
N SER A 211 5.50 -24.42 13.33
CA SER A 211 6.89 -24.85 13.55
C SER A 211 7.87 -23.72 13.26
N VAL A 212 9.04 -23.77 13.90
CA VAL A 212 10.21 -22.88 13.66
C VAL A 212 10.52 -22.71 12.16
N LYS A 213 10.23 -23.74 11.36
CA LYS A 213 10.40 -23.72 9.89
C LYS A 213 9.57 -22.63 9.18
N THR A 214 8.36 -22.34 9.65
CA THR A 214 7.48 -21.35 9.01
C THR A 214 7.94 -19.92 9.31
N ARG A 215 8.46 -19.66 10.52
CA ARG A 215 9.05 -18.35 10.87
C ARG A 215 10.29 -18.05 10.03
N VAL A 216 11.14 -19.07 9.83
CA VAL A 216 12.34 -18.98 8.97
C VAL A 216 11.96 -18.75 7.51
N HIS A 217 10.88 -19.41 7.03
CA HIS A 217 10.41 -19.24 5.66
C HIS A 217 9.87 -17.84 5.39
N ILE A 218 9.07 -17.30 6.31
CA ILE A 218 8.54 -15.92 6.20
C ILE A 218 9.70 -14.92 6.23
N ARG A 219 10.66 -15.07 7.15
CA ARG A 219 11.83 -14.20 7.24
C ARG A 219 12.65 -14.26 5.95
N ARG A 220 12.89 -15.44 5.40
CA ARG A 220 13.61 -15.65 4.14
C ARG A 220 12.89 -15.02 2.94
N LEU A 221 11.54 -15.05 2.89
CA LEU A 221 10.76 -14.38 1.86
C LEU A 221 10.89 -12.87 1.95
N PHE A 222 10.90 -12.31 3.16
CA PHE A 222 11.11 -10.87 3.34
C PHE A 222 12.54 -10.47 2.94
N GLU A 223 13.54 -11.25 3.29
CA GLU A 223 14.93 -11.08 2.84
C GLU A 223 15.04 -11.19 1.30
N GLU A 224 14.41 -12.20 0.70
CA GLU A 224 14.38 -12.40 -0.76
C GLU A 224 13.73 -11.23 -1.51
N PHE A 225 12.76 -10.56 -0.89
CA PHE A 225 12.09 -9.37 -1.44
C PHE A 225 12.69 -8.04 -0.96
N GLY A 226 13.74 -8.06 -0.11
CA GLY A 226 14.40 -6.87 0.43
C GLY A 226 13.57 -6.12 1.46
N PHE A 227 12.82 -6.83 2.32
CA PHE A 227 11.92 -6.27 3.32
C PHE A 227 12.43 -6.45 4.76
N ASP A 228 13.74 -6.43 4.97
CA ASP A 228 14.37 -6.72 6.27
C ASP A 228 14.01 -5.76 7.41
N GLY A 229 13.40 -4.61 7.12
CA GLY A 229 13.08 -3.56 8.08
C GLY A 229 11.64 -3.51 8.60
N ILE A 230 10.73 -4.38 8.12
CA ILE A 230 9.29 -4.29 8.48
C ILE A 230 8.98 -4.87 9.86
N PHE A 231 9.82 -5.75 10.37
CA PHE A 231 9.72 -6.27 11.72
C PHE A 231 10.84 -5.66 12.56
N GLY A 232 10.50 -4.71 13.43
CA GLY A 232 11.41 -4.13 14.40
C GLY A 232 12.15 -5.22 15.16
N ARG A 233 13.42 -4.97 15.45
CA ARG A 233 14.25 -5.82 16.30
C ARG A 233 13.55 -5.99 17.66
N SER A 234 13.17 -7.20 17.99
CA SER A 234 12.90 -7.61 19.35
C SER A 234 14.19 -7.67 20.15
#